data_bc48c606f6ecfd8cbfe7d9e7090c2fd8
#
_entry.id   bc48c606f6ecfd8cbfe7d9e7090c2fd8
#
_cell.length_a   1.000
_cell.length_b   1.000
_cell.length_c   1.000
_cell.angle_alpha   90.00
_cell.angle_beta   90.00
_cell.angle_gamma   90.00
#
_symmetry.space_group_name_H-M   'P 1'
#
loop_
_entity.id
_entity.type
_entity.pdbx_description
1 polymer ?
#
loop_
_entity_poly.entity_id
_entity_poly.type
_entity_poly.pdbx_seq_one_letter_code
_entity_poly.pdbx_strand_id
1 'polypeptide(L)'
;MKNKSFLIRAAVTCLALTMAVTPVNASAAALLKKGSRGTEVKTVQTTLQELGFFTYPKTTGYYGKITEDAVKRFQKANGLIADGVIGKKTRSVLLADNEEKASSATTKAGDLDWFSEVRGLWDRGVDATVTDVDTGKSFQVRRTYGTNHADVEPLTKEDTKTIKEIWGGFSWTRRAVIVQVGDYILAASMTAMPHAGKDSEPAGKYISGRSQGYGRGYNYDAVKNNGANGVMDIHFKNSRTHTTNVKQKSMQDMVKKAAKYIKKNYS
;
A
#
# COMPACT_ATOMS: atom_id res chain seq x y z
N MET A 1 -46.37 -44.13 -45.55
CA MET A 1 -46.20 -42.69 -45.27
C MET A 1 -45.14 -42.60 -44.20
N LYS A 2 -43.91 -42.07 -44.54
CA LYS A 2 -42.74 -42.07 -43.68
C LYS A 2 -42.60 -40.70 -43.04
N ASN A 3 -42.74 -40.64 -41.68
CA ASN A 3 -42.45 -39.46 -40.89
C ASN A 3 -40.94 -39.31 -40.67
N LYS A 4 -40.35 -38.24 -41.20
CA LYS A 4 -38.99 -37.84 -40.93
C LYS A 4 -39.01 -36.84 -39.73
N SER A 5 -38.55 -37.28 -38.58
CA SER A 5 -38.26 -36.42 -37.43
C SER A 5 -36.96 -35.65 -37.68
N PHE A 6 -37.05 -34.36 -37.65
CA PHE A 6 -35.93 -33.41 -37.78
C PHE A 6 -35.33 -33.15 -36.38
N LEU A 7 -34.14 -33.67 -36.13
CA LEU A 7 -33.37 -33.41 -34.92
C LEU A 7 -32.60 -32.07 -35.12
N ILE A 8 -33.04 -31.03 -34.43
CA ILE A 8 -32.30 -29.76 -34.32
C ILE A 8 -31.23 -29.97 -33.27
N ARG A 9 -29.98 -30.06 -33.72
CA ARG A 9 -28.81 -29.96 -32.82
C ARG A 9 -28.53 -28.49 -32.54
N ALA A 10 -28.80 -28.03 -31.32
CA ALA A 10 -28.37 -26.76 -30.81
C ALA A 10 -26.84 -26.84 -30.51
N ALA A 11 -26.04 -26.14 -31.30
CA ALA A 11 -24.62 -25.97 -31.02
C ALA A 11 -24.47 -24.93 -29.92
N VAL A 12 -24.12 -25.34 -28.72
CA VAL A 12 -23.71 -24.43 -27.64
C VAL A 12 -22.27 -24.01 -27.92
N THR A 13 -22.11 -22.80 -28.45
CA THR A 13 -20.81 -22.18 -28.63
C THR A 13 -20.35 -21.64 -27.25
N CYS A 14 -19.50 -22.41 -26.56
CA CYS A 14 -18.75 -21.90 -25.39
C CYS A 14 -17.78 -20.85 -25.89
N LEU A 15 -18.11 -19.58 -25.69
CA LEU A 15 -17.18 -18.46 -25.85
C LEU A 15 -16.22 -18.49 -24.67
N ALA A 16 -15.07 -19.12 -24.85
CA ALA A 16 -13.98 -19.06 -23.86
C ALA A 16 -13.40 -17.63 -23.92
N LEU A 17 -13.78 -16.82 -22.91
CA LEU A 17 -13.18 -15.51 -22.68
C LEU A 17 -11.77 -15.73 -22.12
N THR A 18 -10.78 -15.79 -23.01
CA THR A 18 -9.38 -15.78 -22.62
C THR A 18 -9.07 -14.40 -22.04
N MET A 19 -9.05 -14.29 -20.73
CA MET A 19 -8.45 -13.12 -20.05
C MET A 19 -6.96 -13.12 -20.41
N ALA A 20 -6.56 -12.18 -21.25
CA ALA A 20 -5.17 -11.89 -21.50
C ALA A 20 -4.60 -11.32 -20.18
N VAL A 21 -3.88 -12.17 -19.45
CA VAL A 21 -3.02 -11.73 -18.36
C VAL A 21 -1.89 -10.95 -19.01
N THR A 22 -2.01 -9.62 -19.04
CA THR A 22 -0.89 -8.76 -19.42
C THR A 22 0.21 -8.98 -18.39
N PRO A 23 1.45 -9.31 -18.80
CA PRO A 23 2.53 -9.41 -17.85
C PRO A 23 2.71 -8.03 -17.20
N VAL A 24 2.52 -7.97 -15.89
CA VAL A 24 2.98 -6.83 -15.08
C VAL A 24 4.48 -6.74 -15.37
N ASN A 25 4.91 -5.66 -16.04
CA ASN A 25 6.32 -5.36 -16.20
C ASN A 25 6.91 -5.24 -14.79
N ALA A 26 7.51 -6.31 -14.31
CA ALA A 26 8.37 -6.28 -13.15
C ALA A 26 9.52 -5.34 -13.49
N SER A 27 9.42 -4.10 -13.09
CA SER A 27 10.57 -3.18 -13.04
C SER A 27 11.70 -3.97 -12.38
N ALA A 28 12.85 -4.09 -13.06
CA ALA A 28 13.98 -4.84 -12.53
C ALA A 28 14.30 -4.29 -11.14
N ALA A 29 13.96 -5.05 -10.11
CA ALA A 29 14.12 -4.61 -8.73
C ALA A 29 15.58 -4.20 -8.50
N ALA A 30 15.81 -2.99 -8.05
CA ALA A 30 17.14 -2.42 -7.88
C ALA A 30 17.99 -3.30 -6.94
N LEU A 31 19.28 -3.42 -7.24
CA LEU A 31 20.23 -4.12 -6.37
C LEU A 31 20.29 -3.42 -5.01
N LEU A 32 20.05 -4.16 -3.92
CA LEU A 32 20.28 -3.63 -2.58
C LEU A 32 21.67 -4.04 -2.08
N LYS A 33 22.43 -3.05 -1.65
CA LYS A 33 23.81 -3.21 -1.19
C LYS A 33 24.13 -2.17 -0.12
N LYS A 34 25.29 -2.25 0.47
CA LYS A 34 25.78 -1.26 1.43
C LYS A 34 25.59 0.17 0.89
N GLY A 35 24.94 1.02 1.68
CA GLY A 35 24.53 2.38 1.35
C GLY A 35 23.08 2.52 0.88
N SER A 36 22.41 1.45 0.46
CA SER A 36 20.98 1.47 0.11
C SER A 36 20.12 1.88 1.31
N ARG A 37 19.00 2.57 1.04
CA ARG A 37 18.04 3.05 2.05
C ARG A 37 16.61 2.84 1.56
N GLY A 38 15.67 2.76 2.51
CA GLY A 38 14.24 2.73 2.22
C GLY A 38 13.52 1.51 2.78
N THR A 39 12.23 1.41 2.47
CA THR A 39 11.33 0.35 2.95
C THR A 39 11.79 -1.04 2.52
N GLU A 40 12.30 -1.19 1.31
CA GLU A 40 12.79 -2.47 0.81
C GLU A 40 13.97 -2.99 1.63
N VAL A 41 14.88 -2.10 2.06
CA VAL A 41 15.97 -2.47 2.99
C VAL A 41 15.40 -2.88 4.35
N LYS A 42 14.38 -2.18 4.84
CA LYS A 42 13.71 -2.52 6.10
C LYS A 42 13.05 -3.90 6.01
N THR A 43 12.35 -4.21 4.92
CA THR A 43 11.76 -5.54 4.66
C THR A 43 12.84 -6.63 4.70
N VAL A 44 13.95 -6.43 3.99
CA VAL A 44 15.09 -7.36 4.00
C VAL A 44 15.63 -7.57 5.41
N GLN A 45 15.80 -6.49 6.18
CA GLN A 45 16.27 -6.58 7.57
C GLN A 45 15.30 -7.37 8.44
N THR A 46 14.00 -7.16 8.28
CA THR A 46 12.93 -7.89 9.00
C THR A 46 12.97 -9.38 8.65
N THR A 47 12.98 -9.72 7.37
CA THR A 47 13.08 -11.13 6.93
C THR A 47 14.35 -11.80 7.46
N LEU A 48 15.50 -11.13 7.37
CA LEU A 48 16.75 -11.66 7.89
C LEU A 48 16.74 -11.80 9.42
N GLN A 49 15.99 -10.96 10.13
CA GLN A 49 15.81 -11.04 11.58
C GLN A 49 14.93 -12.23 11.96
N GLU A 50 13.83 -12.45 11.26
CA GLU A 50 12.94 -13.60 11.40
C GLU A 50 13.67 -14.93 11.13
N LEU A 51 14.57 -14.93 10.13
CA LEU A 51 15.43 -16.06 9.79
C LEU A 51 16.67 -16.21 10.72
N GLY A 52 16.85 -15.33 11.71
CA GLY A 52 17.95 -15.38 12.67
C GLY A 52 19.32 -14.88 12.14
N PHE A 53 19.38 -14.33 10.93
CA PHE A 53 20.62 -13.80 10.35
C PHE A 53 20.91 -12.34 10.74
N PHE A 54 19.89 -11.54 11.06
CA PHE A 54 20.03 -10.14 11.43
C PHE A 54 19.74 -9.98 12.93
N THR A 55 20.78 -9.74 13.73
CA THR A 55 20.69 -9.72 15.20
C THR A 55 20.58 -8.33 15.81
N TYR A 56 20.63 -7.27 14.99
CA TYR A 56 20.44 -5.90 15.48
C TYR A 56 18.97 -5.67 15.85
N PRO A 57 18.67 -5.04 17.01
CA PRO A 57 17.30 -5.00 17.54
C PRO A 57 16.33 -4.10 16.76
N LYS A 58 16.84 -3.28 15.84
CA LYS A 58 16.01 -2.35 15.03
C LYS A 58 16.25 -2.55 13.56
N THR A 59 15.17 -2.70 12.79
CA THR A 59 15.18 -2.66 11.33
C THR A 59 15.13 -1.19 10.87
N THR A 60 16.31 -0.63 10.56
CA THR A 60 16.49 0.81 10.36
C THR A 60 16.15 1.31 8.96
N GLY A 61 16.01 0.39 7.99
CA GLY A 61 15.89 0.74 6.58
C GLY A 61 17.19 1.30 5.98
N TYR A 62 18.33 1.20 6.69
CA TYR A 62 19.65 1.53 6.17
C TYR A 62 20.50 0.28 6.01
N TYR A 63 20.98 0.02 4.80
CA TYR A 63 21.86 -1.10 4.49
C TYR A 63 23.29 -0.78 4.91
N GLY A 64 23.57 -0.93 6.19
CA GLY A 64 24.90 -0.75 6.79
C GLY A 64 25.71 -2.04 6.79
N LYS A 65 26.86 -2.00 7.47
CA LYS A 65 27.77 -3.16 7.62
C LYS A 65 27.07 -4.36 8.26
N ILE A 66 26.22 -4.13 9.28
CA ILE A 66 25.48 -5.20 9.98
C ILE A 66 24.52 -5.91 9.01
N THR A 67 23.83 -5.15 8.14
CA THR A 67 22.94 -5.73 7.13
C THR A 67 23.73 -6.50 6.07
N GLU A 68 24.86 -5.96 5.62
CA GLU A 68 25.76 -6.64 4.68
C GLU A 68 26.23 -7.98 5.22
N ASP A 69 26.68 -8.00 6.47
CA ASP A 69 27.15 -9.23 7.12
C ASP A 69 26.03 -10.25 7.34
N ALA A 70 24.84 -9.80 7.69
CA ALA A 70 23.66 -10.65 7.79
C ALA A 70 23.31 -11.30 6.44
N VAL A 71 23.33 -10.52 5.34
CA VAL A 71 23.10 -11.02 3.98
C VAL A 71 24.18 -12.03 3.57
N LYS A 72 25.45 -11.76 3.85
CA LYS A 72 26.54 -12.74 3.56
C LYS A 72 26.33 -14.05 4.30
N ARG A 73 25.92 -14.01 5.59
CA ARG A 73 25.60 -15.25 6.33
C ARG A 73 24.42 -15.99 5.72
N PHE A 74 23.36 -15.28 5.37
CA PHE A 74 22.20 -15.85 4.70
C PHE A 74 22.58 -16.48 3.36
N GLN A 75 23.32 -15.76 2.51
CA GLN A 75 23.79 -16.25 1.21
C GLN A 75 24.61 -17.53 1.37
N LYS A 76 25.57 -17.54 2.30
CA LYS A 76 26.40 -18.73 2.59
C LYS A 76 25.55 -19.92 3.04
N ALA A 77 24.58 -19.71 3.92
CA ALA A 77 23.70 -20.75 4.42
C ALA A 77 22.81 -21.36 3.32
N ASN A 78 22.51 -20.59 2.27
CA ASN A 78 21.66 -21.00 1.15
C ASN A 78 22.44 -21.34 -0.14
N GLY A 79 23.77 -21.55 -0.05
CA GLY A 79 24.59 -21.93 -1.21
C GLY A 79 24.73 -20.85 -2.29
N LEU A 80 24.48 -19.58 -1.93
CA LEU A 80 24.62 -18.42 -2.81
C LEU A 80 26.02 -17.82 -2.72
N ILE A 81 26.40 -17.00 -3.71
CA ILE A 81 27.62 -16.19 -3.63
C ILE A 81 27.48 -15.19 -2.49
N ALA A 82 28.34 -15.27 -1.48
CA ALA A 82 28.29 -14.44 -0.26
C ALA A 82 28.94 -13.07 -0.48
N ASP A 83 28.43 -12.30 -1.46
CA ASP A 83 28.91 -10.97 -1.84
C ASP A 83 28.30 -9.84 -0.98
N GLY A 84 27.23 -10.14 -0.24
CA GLY A 84 26.50 -9.16 0.55
C GLY A 84 25.63 -8.23 -0.29
N VAL A 85 25.28 -8.61 -1.53
CA VAL A 85 24.40 -7.86 -2.44
C VAL A 85 23.10 -8.64 -2.64
N ILE A 86 21.96 -7.99 -2.47
CA ILE A 86 20.68 -8.61 -2.78
C ILE A 86 20.32 -8.30 -4.23
N GLY A 87 20.78 -9.19 -5.10
CA GLY A 87 20.36 -9.27 -6.50
C GLY A 87 19.20 -10.25 -6.68
N LYS A 88 18.83 -10.53 -7.92
CA LYS A 88 17.70 -11.39 -8.29
C LYS A 88 17.73 -12.77 -7.59
N LYS A 89 18.87 -13.45 -7.59
CA LYS A 89 19.01 -14.79 -6.97
C LYS A 89 18.87 -14.74 -5.44
N THR A 90 19.55 -13.80 -4.79
CA THR A 90 19.44 -13.64 -3.33
C THR A 90 18.03 -13.26 -2.91
N ARG A 91 17.39 -12.39 -3.69
CA ARG A 91 16.01 -11.95 -3.47
C ARG A 91 15.02 -13.10 -3.60
N SER A 92 15.13 -13.92 -4.65
CA SER A 92 14.23 -15.06 -4.85
C SER A 92 14.32 -16.08 -3.71
N VAL A 93 15.51 -16.35 -3.17
CA VAL A 93 15.66 -17.25 -2.03
C VAL A 93 15.23 -16.60 -0.72
N LEU A 94 15.57 -15.32 -0.49
CA LEU A 94 15.20 -14.60 0.72
C LEU A 94 13.68 -14.37 0.85
N LEU A 95 12.98 -14.26 -0.26
CA LEU A 95 11.54 -14.02 -0.31
C LEU A 95 10.73 -15.28 -0.63
N ALA A 96 11.38 -16.39 -1.05
CA ALA A 96 10.69 -17.66 -1.32
C ALA A 96 9.98 -18.19 -0.07
N ASP A 97 10.61 -18.12 1.11
CA ASP A 97 9.97 -18.47 2.37
C ASP A 97 8.83 -17.50 2.75
N ASN A 98 8.87 -16.27 2.25
CA ASN A 98 7.78 -15.31 2.39
C ASN A 98 6.64 -15.56 1.39
N GLU A 99 6.92 -16.08 0.19
CA GLU A 99 5.88 -16.47 -0.77
C GLU A 99 5.16 -17.75 -0.29
N GLU A 100 5.87 -18.70 0.30
CA GLU A 100 5.28 -19.89 0.93
C GLU A 100 4.52 -19.55 2.21
N LYS A 101 5.04 -18.62 3.04
CA LYS A 101 4.32 -18.04 4.19
C LYS A 101 3.18 -17.12 3.76
N ALA A 102 3.34 -16.34 2.70
CA ALA A 102 2.25 -15.52 2.13
C ALA A 102 1.16 -16.39 1.52
N SER A 103 1.49 -17.56 0.95
CA SER A 103 0.54 -18.58 0.50
C SER A 103 -0.15 -19.30 1.66
N SER A 104 0.44 -19.33 2.87
CA SER A 104 -0.11 -19.92 4.09
C SER A 104 -0.55 -18.88 5.14
N ALA A 105 -0.16 -17.62 5.00
CA ALA A 105 -0.62 -16.55 5.87
C ALA A 105 -2.06 -16.22 5.50
N THR A 106 -2.98 -16.50 6.40
CA THR A 106 -4.37 -16.07 6.27
C THR A 106 -4.39 -14.56 6.12
N THR A 107 -4.66 -14.06 4.91
CA THR A 107 -4.81 -12.64 4.63
C THR A 107 -5.82 -12.07 5.62
N LYS A 108 -5.36 -11.21 6.53
CA LYS A 108 -6.27 -10.60 7.51
C LYS A 108 -7.03 -9.48 6.84
N ALA A 109 -8.28 -9.77 6.51
CA ALA A 109 -9.14 -8.84 5.78
C ALA A 109 -10.31 -8.36 6.66
N GLY A 110 -10.63 -7.07 6.64
CA GLY A 110 -11.79 -6.56 7.36
C GLY A 110 -11.77 -5.09 7.75
N ASP A 111 -12.75 -4.71 8.59
CA ASP A 111 -12.94 -3.38 9.14
C ASP A 111 -12.23 -3.23 10.50
N LEU A 112 -10.92 -3.22 10.50
CA LEU A 112 -10.13 -3.11 11.72
C LEU A 112 -10.21 -1.70 12.34
N ASP A 113 -10.15 -1.66 13.66
CA ASP A 113 -10.21 -0.41 14.44
C ASP A 113 -8.91 0.39 14.31
N TRP A 114 -9.04 1.71 14.11
CA TRP A 114 -7.88 2.57 13.93
C TRP A 114 -6.96 2.61 15.15
N PHE A 115 -7.54 2.78 16.33
CA PHE A 115 -6.75 3.06 17.53
C PHE A 115 -6.11 1.83 18.15
N SER A 116 -6.85 0.70 18.13
CA SER A 116 -6.39 -0.55 18.73
C SER A 116 -5.61 -1.45 17.77
N GLU A 117 -5.77 -1.26 16.44
CA GLU A 117 -5.23 -2.19 15.46
C GLU A 117 -4.45 -1.45 14.35
N VAL A 118 -5.13 -0.74 13.44
CA VAL A 118 -4.54 -0.25 12.19
C VAL A 118 -3.37 0.70 12.42
N ARG A 119 -3.46 1.57 13.43
CA ARG A 119 -2.41 2.55 13.71
C ARG A 119 -1.07 1.90 14.04
N GLY A 120 -1.08 0.71 14.65
CA GLY A 120 0.10 -0.09 14.96
C GLY A 120 0.53 -1.02 13.81
N LEU A 121 -0.38 -1.37 12.89
CA LEU A 121 -0.09 -2.20 11.72
C LEU A 121 0.54 -1.38 10.57
N TRP A 122 0.06 -0.18 10.36
CA TRP A 122 0.51 0.69 9.29
C TRP A 122 1.32 1.86 9.85
N ASP A 123 2.62 1.66 10.02
CA ASP A 123 3.53 2.67 10.54
C ASP A 123 3.70 3.86 9.58
N ARG A 124 4.08 5.02 10.14
CA ARG A 124 4.49 6.18 9.34
C ARG A 124 5.73 5.84 8.52
N GLY A 125 5.76 6.29 7.27
CA GLY A 125 6.81 6.00 6.30
C GLY A 125 6.61 4.69 5.54
N VAL A 126 5.56 3.91 5.85
CA VAL A 126 5.22 2.66 5.15
C VAL A 126 4.26 2.93 4.01
N ASP A 127 4.53 2.33 2.87
CA ASP A 127 3.72 2.43 1.65
C ASP A 127 2.57 1.42 1.68
N ALA A 128 1.47 1.77 1.00
CA ALA A 128 0.31 0.91 0.84
C ALA A 128 -0.33 1.09 -0.53
N THR A 129 -0.98 0.05 -1.01
CA THR A 129 -1.85 0.12 -2.19
C THR A 129 -3.26 0.50 -1.75
N VAL A 130 -3.83 1.52 -2.37
CA VAL A 130 -5.22 1.91 -2.16
C VAL A 130 -6.01 1.60 -3.42
N THR A 131 -7.11 0.84 -3.27
CA THR A 131 -8.02 0.50 -4.37
C THR A 131 -9.38 1.11 -4.10
N ASP A 132 -9.89 1.91 -5.03
CA ASP A 132 -11.24 2.44 -4.96
C ASP A 132 -12.27 1.34 -5.25
N VAL A 133 -13.24 1.15 -4.35
CA VAL A 133 -14.23 0.07 -4.42
C VAL A 133 -15.14 0.16 -5.64
N ASP A 134 -15.46 1.38 -6.08
CA ASP A 134 -16.44 1.58 -7.16
C ASP A 134 -15.81 1.45 -8.55
N THR A 135 -14.57 1.90 -8.72
CA THR A 135 -13.87 1.87 -10.02
C THR A 135 -12.91 0.71 -10.19
N GLY A 136 -12.48 0.09 -9.09
CA GLY A 136 -11.42 -0.92 -9.08
C GLY A 136 -10.01 -0.39 -9.38
N LYS A 137 -9.87 0.93 -9.60
CA LYS A 137 -8.56 1.56 -9.86
C LYS A 137 -7.74 1.60 -8.58
N SER A 138 -6.43 1.39 -8.71
CA SER A 138 -5.47 1.37 -7.62
C SER A 138 -4.37 2.39 -7.81
N PHE A 139 -3.83 2.89 -6.69
CA PHE A 139 -2.70 3.81 -6.62
C PHE A 139 -1.91 3.57 -5.34
N GLN A 140 -0.68 4.07 -5.30
CA GLN A 140 0.21 3.91 -4.16
C GLN A 140 0.24 5.17 -3.31
N VAL A 141 0.25 4.97 -1.99
CA VAL A 141 0.39 6.06 -1.02
C VAL A 141 1.40 5.70 0.06
N ARG A 142 1.97 6.72 0.68
CA ARG A 142 2.75 6.61 1.92
C ARG A 142 1.98 7.20 3.08
N ARG A 143 1.86 6.48 4.19
CA ARG A 143 1.41 7.10 5.43
C ARG A 143 2.52 7.98 5.99
N THR A 144 2.34 9.29 5.97
CA THR A 144 3.35 10.25 6.42
C THR A 144 3.07 10.80 7.82
N TYR A 145 1.82 11.05 8.14
CA TYR A 145 1.40 11.58 9.43
C TYR A 145 0.13 10.90 9.96
N GLY A 146 -0.60 11.60 10.82
CA GLY A 146 -1.89 11.17 11.35
C GLY A 146 -1.83 10.42 12.68
N THR A 147 -2.67 10.86 13.62
CA THR A 147 -2.88 10.22 14.94
C THR A 147 -4.30 9.72 15.10
N ASN A 148 -5.29 10.48 14.64
CA ASN A 148 -6.72 10.17 14.70
C ASN A 148 -7.24 9.40 13.49
N HIS A 149 -6.51 9.45 12.38
CA HIS A 149 -6.64 8.70 11.14
C HIS A 149 -5.30 8.66 10.43
N ALA A 150 -5.20 8.04 9.28
CA ALA A 150 -3.98 8.07 8.49
C ALA A 150 -3.97 9.31 7.58
N ASP A 151 -2.90 10.10 7.67
CA ASP A 151 -2.57 11.13 6.70
C ASP A 151 -1.59 10.53 5.71
N VAL A 152 -1.95 10.54 4.44
CA VAL A 152 -1.22 9.87 3.37
C VAL A 152 -0.89 10.82 2.24
N GLU A 153 0.15 10.49 1.50
CA GLU A 153 0.52 11.19 0.28
C GLU A 153 0.71 10.18 -0.86
N PRO A 154 0.28 10.49 -2.10
CA PRO A 154 0.60 9.66 -3.26
C PRO A 154 2.12 9.57 -3.45
N LEU A 155 2.62 8.43 -3.92
CA LEU A 155 4.06 8.24 -4.09
C LEU A 155 4.61 8.98 -5.32
N THR A 156 3.83 9.05 -6.38
CA THR A 156 4.23 9.57 -7.68
C THR A 156 3.19 10.50 -8.30
N LYS A 157 3.57 11.20 -9.36
CA LYS A 157 2.63 12.00 -10.18
C LYS A 157 1.57 11.12 -10.86
N GLU A 158 1.92 9.87 -11.20
CA GLU A 158 0.99 8.93 -11.81
C GLU A 158 -0.07 8.46 -10.81
N ASP A 159 0.33 8.22 -9.54
CA ASP A 159 -0.62 7.94 -8.47
C ASP A 159 -1.58 9.11 -8.26
N THR A 160 -1.06 10.34 -8.25
CA THR A 160 -1.88 11.56 -8.16
C THR A 160 -2.83 11.71 -9.36
N LYS A 161 -2.40 11.35 -10.57
CA LYS A 161 -3.24 11.34 -11.76
C LYS A 161 -4.37 10.33 -11.61
N THR A 162 -4.06 9.10 -11.18
CA THR A 162 -5.06 8.06 -10.91
C THR A 162 -6.08 8.51 -9.86
N ILE A 163 -5.63 9.15 -8.78
CA ILE A 163 -6.51 9.75 -7.77
C ILE A 163 -7.46 10.77 -8.41
N LYS A 164 -6.93 11.70 -9.21
CA LYS A 164 -7.75 12.71 -9.91
C LYS A 164 -8.75 12.09 -10.88
N GLU A 165 -8.40 11.02 -11.56
CA GLU A 165 -9.33 10.29 -12.43
C GLU A 165 -10.47 9.65 -11.63
N ILE A 166 -10.21 9.06 -10.46
CA ILE A 166 -11.20 8.42 -9.59
C ILE A 166 -12.17 9.47 -9.01
N TRP A 167 -11.66 10.62 -8.56
CA TRP A 167 -12.46 11.66 -7.89
C TRP A 167 -12.96 12.78 -8.81
N GLY A 168 -12.54 12.80 -10.10
CA GLY A 168 -12.81 13.90 -11.01
C GLY A 168 -12.01 15.18 -10.69
N GLY A 169 -10.83 15.03 -10.07
CA GLY A 169 -9.99 16.10 -9.54
C GLY A 169 -9.76 15.95 -8.05
N PHE A 170 -9.09 16.91 -7.43
CA PHE A 170 -8.96 16.94 -5.97
C PHE A 170 -10.31 17.26 -5.30
N SER A 171 -10.72 16.45 -4.32
CA SER A 171 -12.06 16.53 -3.76
C SER A 171 -12.14 16.06 -2.29
N TRP A 172 -13.02 16.71 -1.51
CA TRP A 172 -13.42 16.26 -0.18
C TRP A 172 -14.50 15.18 -0.21
N THR A 173 -14.94 14.75 -1.40
CA THR A 173 -15.90 13.64 -1.53
C THR A 173 -15.30 12.36 -0.94
N ARG A 174 -16.08 11.72 -0.09
CA ARG A 174 -15.68 10.49 0.59
C ARG A 174 -15.97 9.28 -0.29
N ARG A 175 -14.99 8.42 -0.46
CA ARG A 175 -15.14 7.17 -1.21
C ARG A 175 -14.73 5.98 -0.36
N ALA A 176 -15.37 4.84 -0.61
CA ALA A 176 -14.98 3.58 -0.01
C ALA A 176 -13.74 3.05 -0.71
N VAL A 177 -12.70 2.76 0.05
CA VAL A 177 -11.44 2.24 -0.48
C VAL A 177 -10.99 1.01 0.33
N ILE A 178 -10.17 0.18 -0.32
CA ILE A 178 -9.44 -0.90 0.31
C ILE A 178 -7.99 -0.46 0.43
N VAL A 179 -7.39 -0.61 1.60
CA VAL A 179 -5.98 -0.34 1.85
C VAL A 179 -5.28 -1.67 2.06
N GLN A 180 -4.35 -2.01 1.17
CA GLN A 180 -3.48 -3.17 1.34
C GLN A 180 -2.12 -2.73 1.86
N VAL A 181 -1.76 -3.22 3.04
CA VAL A 181 -0.48 -2.98 3.69
C VAL A 181 0.07 -4.29 4.25
N GLY A 182 1.19 -4.77 3.69
CA GLY A 182 1.66 -6.14 3.94
C GLY A 182 0.55 -7.16 3.64
N ASP A 183 0.31 -8.08 4.58
CA ASP A 183 -0.70 -9.15 4.47
C ASP A 183 -2.11 -8.71 4.89
N TYR A 184 -2.33 -7.40 5.12
CA TYR A 184 -3.62 -6.88 5.56
C TYR A 184 -4.40 -6.25 4.42
N ILE A 185 -5.68 -6.57 4.31
CA ILE A 185 -6.65 -5.96 3.41
C ILE A 185 -7.70 -5.23 4.26
N LEU A 186 -7.59 -3.92 4.33
CA LEU A 186 -8.30 -3.09 5.30
C LEU A 186 -9.40 -2.27 4.66
N ALA A 187 -10.59 -2.31 5.25
CA ALA A 187 -11.70 -1.45 4.84
C ALA A 187 -11.48 -0.01 5.33
N ALA A 188 -11.57 0.95 4.41
CA ALA A 188 -11.33 2.34 4.72
C ALA A 188 -12.24 3.29 3.93
N SER A 189 -12.20 4.56 4.31
CA SER A 189 -12.76 5.69 3.58
C SER A 189 -11.68 6.71 3.30
N MET A 190 -11.65 7.29 2.10
CA MET A 190 -10.65 8.29 1.73
C MET A 190 -11.30 9.55 1.16
N THR A 191 -10.69 10.71 1.42
CA THR A 191 -10.86 11.94 0.65
C THR A 191 -9.61 12.24 -0.15
N ALA A 192 -9.75 12.83 -1.33
CA ALA A 192 -8.65 13.10 -2.26
C ALA A 192 -8.30 14.60 -2.33
N MET A 193 -8.43 15.32 -1.23
CA MET A 193 -8.05 16.73 -1.17
C MET A 193 -6.72 16.88 -0.42
N PRO A 194 -5.60 17.16 -1.13
CA PRO A 194 -4.33 17.41 -0.48
C PRO A 194 -4.38 18.74 0.29
N HIS A 195 -4.02 18.72 1.57
CA HIS A 195 -4.12 19.87 2.44
C HIS A 195 -2.94 20.00 3.41
N ALA A 196 -2.83 21.16 4.02
CA ALA A 196 -1.83 21.49 5.05
C ALA A 196 -0.36 21.33 4.61
N GLY A 197 -0.08 21.35 3.31
CA GLY A 197 1.26 21.18 2.76
C GLY A 197 1.61 22.17 1.66
N LYS A 198 2.89 22.14 1.26
CA LYS A 198 3.45 22.91 0.14
C LYS A 198 4.67 22.18 -0.41
N ASP A 199 4.58 21.69 -1.64
CA ASP A 199 5.62 20.83 -2.25
C ASP A 199 6.97 21.56 -2.42
N SER A 200 6.95 22.86 -2.67
CA SER A 200 8.17 23.68 -2.82
C SER A 200 8.93 23.97 -1.51
N GLU A 201 8.41 23.57 -0.36
CA GLU A 201 9.03 23.84 0.94
C GLU A 201 9.43 22.54 1.65
N PRO A 202 10.50 22.53 2.46
CA PRO A 202 10.93 21.32 3.17
C PRO A 202 9.84 20.75 4.08
N ALA A 203 9.74 19.42 4.13
CA ALA A 203 8.83 18.70 5.01
C ALA A 203 9.10 19.02 6.49
N GLY A 204 8.04 19.14 7.29
CA GLY A 204 8.13 19.38 8.73
C GLY A 204 8.63 20.78 9.13
N LYS A 205 8.93 21.66 8.16
CA LYS A 205 9.32 23.06 8.43
C LYS A 205 8.08 23.89 8.73
N TYR A 206 8.21 24.87 9.64
CA TYR A 206 7.16 25.84 9.92
C TYR A 206 7.11 26.90 8.81
N ILE A 207 6.03 26.92 8.02
CA ILE A 207 5.87 27.74 6.81
C ILE A 207 4.55 28.50 6.81
N SER A 208 4.38 29.40 5.85
CA SER A 208 3.12 30.10 5.54
C SER A 208 2.54 29.62 4.22
N GLY A 209 1.22 29.86 4.00
CA GLY A 209 0.57 29.61 2.73
C GLY A 209 0.44 28.11 2.40
N ARG A 210 0.17 27.27 3.41
CA ARG A 210 -0.15 25.86 3.21
C ARG A 210 -1.45 25.69 2.43
N SER A 211 -1.54 24.61 1.66
CA SER A 211 -2.69 24.29 0.81
C SER A 211 -4.02 24.27 1.58
N GLN A 212 -5.11 24.52 0.88
CA GLN A 212 -6.48 24.59 1.41
C GLN A 212 -6.70 25.60 2.54
N GLY A 213 -5.99 26.72 2.54
CA GLY A 213 -6.19 27.78 3.51
C GLY A 213 -5.70 27.46 4.93
N TYR A 214 -4.87 26.44 5.12
CA TYR A 214 -4.34 26.06 6.44
C TYR A 214 -3.35 27.07 7.05
N GLY A 215 -3.09 28.19 6.36
CA GLY A 215 -2.30 29.32 6.87
C GLY A 215 -0.88 28.94 7.27
N ARG A 216 -0.42 29.45 8.43
CA ARG A 216 0.92 29.17 8.99
C ARG A 216 0.91 27.88 9.80
N GLY A 217 1.97 27.07 9.70
CA GLY A 217 2.13 25.84 10.46
C GLY A 217 3.18 24.93 9.88
N TYR A 218 3.31 23.73 10.43
CA TYR A 218 4.20 22.71 9.92
C TYR A 218 3.77 22.23 8.54
N ASN A 219 4.74 22.08 7.63
CA ASN A 219 4.51 21.56 6.28
C ASN A 219 4.30 20.04 6.33
N TYR A 220 3.06 19.60 6.12
CA TYR A 220 2.70 18.19 6.05
C TYR A 220 2.77 17.65 4.61
N ASP A 221 3.83 18.02 3.90
CA ASP A 221 4.16 17.54 2.56
C ASP A 221 5.54 16.91 2.61
N ALA A 222 5.58 15.59 2.73
CA ALA A 222 6.80 14.81 2.92
C ALA A 222 7.25 14.09 1.64
N VAL A 223 6.32 13.72 0.76
CA VAL A 223 6.60 13.08 -0.53
C VAL A 223 6.64 14.15 -1.61
N LYS A 224 7.84 14.53 -2.02
CA LYS A 224 8.04 15.64 -2.95
C LYS A 224 7.85 15.26 -4.42
N ASN A 225 7.46 16.27 -5.22
CA ASN A 225 7.30 16.14 -6.68
C ASN A 225 6.26 15.08 -7.10
N ASN A 226 5.30 14.76 -6.23
CA ASN A 226 4.24 13.80 -6.48
C ASN A 226 2.98 14.43 -7.13
N GLY A 227 2.95 15.76 -7.31
CA GLY A 227 1.81 16.48 -7.93
C GLY A 227 0.68 16.81 -6.96
N ALA A 228 0.87 16.62 -5.64
CA ALA A 228 -0.03 17.02 -4.57
C ALA A 228 0.69 17.96 -3.59
N ASN A 229 -0.04 18.84 -2.91
CA ASN A 229 0.50 19.77 -1.91
C ASN A 229 -0.02 19.38 -0.52
N GLY A 230 0.63 18.42 0.13
CA GLY A 230 0.29 17.94 1.47
C GLY A 230 -0.50 16.64 1.49
N VAL A 231 -1.10 16.36 2.64
CA VAL A 231 -1.69 15.08 2.97
C VAL A 231 -3.17 14.96 2.57
N MET A 232 -3.60 13.73 2.37
CA MET A 232 -5.00 13.31 2.17
C MET A 232 -5.42 12.38 3.31
N ASP A 233 -6.71 12.36 3.66
CA ASP A 233 -7.21 11.60 4.81
C ASP A 233 -7.68 10.20 4.42
N ILE A 234 -7.20 9.18 5.14
CA ILE A 234 -7.78 7.83 5.11
C ILE A 234 -8.29 7.49 6.52
N HIS A 235 -9.60 7.26 6.63
CA HIS A 235 -10.29 6.86 7.84
C HIS A 235 -10.60 5.37 7.84
N PHE A 236 -10.31 4.72 8.95
CA PHE A 236 -10.69 3.34 9.27
C PHE A 236 -11.84 3.34 10.29
N LYS A 237 -12.25 2.16 10.74
CA LYS A 237 -13.24 2.04 11.82
C LYS A 237 -12.80 2.84 13.04
N ASN A 238 -13.71 3.62 13.57
CA ASN A 238 -13.53 4.52 14.71
C ASN A 238 -12.51 5.67 14.56
N SER A 239 -11.88 5.85 13.40
CA SER A 239 -11.08 7.05 13.13
C SER A 239 -11.85 8.33 13.40
N ARG A 240 -11.14 9.38 13.81
CA ARG A 240 -11.70 10.68 14.18
C ARG A 240 -11.03 11.81 13.39
N THR A 241 -11.66 12.95 13.32
CA THR A 241 -11.11 14.18 12.75
C THR A 241 -10.01 14.77 13.62
N HIS A 242 -9.08 15.53 13.02
CA HIS A 242 -7.98 16.15 13.78
C HIS A 242 -8.47 17.19 14.81
N THR A 243 -9.18 18.20 14.33
CA THR A 243 -9.51 19.38 15.15
C THR A 243 -10.64 19.11 16.13
N THR A 244 -11.70 18.46 15.68
CA THR A 244 -12.92 18.26 16.47
C THR A 244 -12.95 16.94 17.22
N ASN A 245 -12.01 16.04 16.94
CA ASN A 245 -11.93 14.67 17.50
C ASN A 245 -13.26 13.88 17.39
N VAL A 246 -14.00 14.12 16.30
CA VAL A 246 -15.32 13.53 16.05
C VAL A 246 -15.22 12.37 15.08
N LYS A 247 -15.96 11.31 15.37
CA LYS A 247 -16.18 10.21 14.44
C LYS A 247 -17.26 10.62 13.41
N GLN A 248 -16.83 10.94 12.19
CA GLN A 248 -17.75 11.36 11.13
C GLN A 248 -18.55 10.19 10.58
N LYS A 249 -19.89 10.28 10.66
CA LYS A 249 -20.79 9.24 10.15
C LYS A 249 -20.55 8.93 8.68
N SER A 250 -20.39 9.94 7.82
CA SER A 250 -20.17 9.76 6.39
C SER A 250 -18.87 9.02 6.05
N MET A 251 -17.79 9.19 6.84
CA MET A 251 -16.57 8.40 6.72
C MET A 251 -16.82 6.94 7.13
N GLN A 252 -17.50 6.73 8.26
CA GLN A 252 -17.80 5.38 8.76
C GLN A 252 -18.76 4.61 7.84
N ASP A 253 -19.67 5.28 7.14
CA ASP A 253 -20.55 4.64 6.15
C ASP A 253 -19.73 4.12 4.95
N MET A 254 -18.71 4.85 4.50
CA MET A 254 -17.79 4.36 3.45
C MET A 254 -16.90 3.21 3.94
N VAL A 255 -16.41 3.24 5.18
CA VAL A 255 -15.71 2.10 5.79
C VAL A 255 -16.59 0.85 5.78
N LYS A 256 -17.87 0.97 6.16
CA LYS A 256 -18.83 -0.16 6.11
C LYS A 256 -19.06 -0.65 4.68
N LYS A 257 -19.11 0.25 3.68
CA LYS A 257 -19.23 -0.12 2.27
C LYS A 257 -18.01 -0.94 1.83
N ALA A 258 -16.80 -0.49 2.17
CA ALA A 258 -15.56 -1.20 1.89
C ALA A 258 -15.51 -2.58 2.59
N ALA A 259 -15.94 -2.65 3.86
CA ALA A 259 -16.00 -3.91 4.61
C ALA A 259 -16.94 -4.95 3.97
N LYS A 260 -18.10 -4.50 3.46
CA LYS A 260 -19.02 -5.38 2.70
C LYS A 260 -18.38 -5.90 1.42
N TYR A 261 -17.61 -5.06 0.73
CA TYR A 261 -16.89 -5.46 -0.47
C TYR A 261 -15.81 -6.50 -0.14
N ILE A 262 -15.02 -6.28 0.93
CA ILE A 262 -14.00 -7.23 1.40
C ILE A 262 -14.66 -8.58 1.71
N LYS A 263 -15.74 -8.59 2.50
CA LYS A 263 -16.47 -9.81 2.85
C LYS A 263 -16.95 -10.59 1.63
N LYS A 264 -17.28 -9.91 0.53
CA LYS A 264 -17.77 -10.56 -0.70
C LYS A 264 -16.63 -11.14 -1.55
N ASN A 265 -15.42 -10.52 -1.54
CA ASN A 265 -14.40 -10.80 -2.55
C ASN A 265 -13.10 -11.39 -1.96
N TYR A 266 -12.93 -11.39 -0.62
CA TYR A 266 -11.71 -11.85 0.06
C TYR A 266 -11.99 -12.82 1.23
N SER A 267 -13.22 -13.29 1.39
CA SER A 267 -13.64 -14.30 2.40
C SER A 267 -13.72 -15.69 1.81
#